data_36b54a83e1938f7de6a44799f7eac5f8
#
_entry.id   36b54a83e1938f7de6a44799f7eac5f8
#
_cell.length_a   1.000
_cell.length_b   1.000
_cell.length_c   1.000
_cell.angle_alpha   90.00
_cell.angle_beta   90.00
_cell.angle_gamma   90.00
#
_symmetry.space_group_name_H-M   'P 1'
#
loop_
_entity.id
_entity.type
_entity.pdbx_description
1 polymer ?
#
loop_
_entity_poly.entity_id
_entity_poly.type
_entity_poly.pdbx_seq_one_letter_code
_entity_poly.pdbx_strand_id
1 'polypeptide(L)'
;MMYCKAAGYIAGTENRLDAAVLKNIRREFGMSIRSPRFNQVLFGALADLFARSGLNKDSFDKSAGLIVGSRLGPVGMVSAFQNEILDYPEDQVMAGTFANSVHNAPAGAVTVLLDIRGPAFSVMGFEDMLEQSLKLAELNLEAGTCPEILVIFAEESSIIGDAVKEVYAPFDKESAAAFLLTADPQYPEFRTEGISDYHTLFTANIR
;
A
#
# COMPACT_ATOMS: atom_id res chain seq x y z
N MET A 1 13.39 15.38 -9.02
CA MET A 1 13.91 14.06 -9.49
C MET A 1 14.03 13.13 -8.29
N MET A 2 13.58 11.89 -8.43
CA MET A 2 13.57 10.90 -7.33
C MET A 2 14.51 9.73 -7.62
N TYR A 3 15.04 9.14 -6.57
CA TYR A 3 15.93 7.99 -6.60
C TYR A 3 15.34 6.86 -5.74
N CYS A 4 15.53 5.61 -6.17
CA CYS A 4 14.99 4.43 -5.47
C CYS A 4 16.05 3.82 -4.54
N LYS A 5 15.83 3.91 -3.24
CA LYS A 5 16.70 3.32 -2.21
C LYS A 5 16.39 1.85 -1.97
N ALA A 6 15.12 1.48 -2.04
CA ALA A 6 14.65 0.11 -1.87
C ALA A 6 13.29 -0.09 -2.55
N ALA A 7 13.03 -1.32 -3.02
CA ALA A 7 11.75 -1.71 -3.59
C ALA A 7 11.34 -3.11 -3.17
N GLY A 8 10.02 -3.35 -3.06
CA GLY A 8 9.42 -4.64 -2.78
C GLY A 8 8.11 -4.82 -3.54
N TYR A 9 7.75 -6.08 -3.82
CA TYR A 9 6.55 -6.41 -4.59
C TYR A 9 5.97 -7.74 -4.15
N ILE A 10 4.65 -7.83 -4.16
CA ILE A 10 3.92 -9.07 -3.97
C ILE A 10 2.70 -9.10 -4.88
N ALA A 11 2.37 -10.27 -5.40
CA ALA A 11 1.14 -10.50 -6.15
C ALA A 11 0.61 -11.92 -5.95
N GLY A 12 -0.69 -12.07 -6.09
CA GLY A 12 -1.33 -13.38 -6.12
C GLY A 12 -0.95 -14.18 -7.37
N THR A 13 -0.85 -15.49 -7.23
CA THR A 13 -0.54 -16.38 -8.35
C THR A 13 -1.69 -16.51 -9.36
N GLU A 14 -2.93 -16.48 -8.84
CA GLU A 14 -4.14 -16.37 -9.66
C GLU A 14 -4.72 -14.97 -9.47
N ASN A 15 -5.77 -14.79 -8.68
CA ASN A 15 -6.35 -13.48 -8.39
C ASN A 15 -6.13 -13.04 -6.94
N ARG A 16 -5.61 -13.94 -6.08
CA ARG A 16 -5.45 -13.69 -4.64
C ARG A 16 -4.11 -14.21 -4.13
N LEU A 17 -3.60 -13.57 -3.09
CA LEU A 17 -2.48 -14.08 -2.33
C LEU A 17 -2.84 -15.37 -1.61
N ASP A 18 -1.90 -16.32 -1.63
CA ASP A 18 -2.03 -17.61 -0.93
C ASP A 18 -2.16 -17.42 0.58
N ALA A 19 -2.95 -18.27 1.21
CA ALA A 19 -3.18 -18.23 2.66
C ALA A 19 -1.90 -18.43 3.49
N ALA A 20 -0.96 -19.22 2.99
CA ALA A 20 0.34 -19.43 3.65
C ALA A 20 1.20 -18.17 3.59
N VAL A 21 1.20 -17.45 2.47
CA VAL A 21 1.86 -16.15 2.30
C VAL A 21 1.30 -15.14 3.30
N LEU A 22 -0.03 -14.98 3.35
CA LEU A 22 -0.69 -14.08 4.29
C LEU A 22 -0.41 -14.44 5.76
N LYS A 23 -0.33 -15.75 6.09
CA LYS A 23 0.04 -16.22 7.43
C LYS A 23 1.46 -15.77 7.81
N ASN A 24 2.40 -15.86 6.88
CA ASN A 24 3.78 -15.45 7.11
C ASN A 24 3.88 -13.93 7.32
N ILE A 25 3.21 -13.12 6.49
CA ILE A 25 3.12 -11.67 6.63
C ILE A 25 2.56 -11.29 8.01
N ARG A 26 1.43 -11.90 8.41
CA ARG A 26 0.86 -11.63 9.74
C ARG A 26 1.83 -11.94 10.88
N ARG A 27 2.56 -13.04 10.79
CA ARG A 27 3.54 -13.44 11.82
C ARG A 27 4.70 -12.46 11.88
N GLU A 28 5.21 -12.01 10.74
CA GLU A 28 6.33 -11.08 10.63
C GLU A 28 6.01 -9.73 11.29
N PHE A 29 4.82 -9.20 11.01
CA PHE A 29 4.40 -7.90 11.53
C PHE A 29 3.54 -7.96 12.81
N GLY A 30 3.38 -9.13 13.41
CA GLY A 30 2.56 -9.28 14.62
C GLY A 30 1.06 -8.97 14.40
N MET A 31 0.57 -9.16 13.19
CA MET A 31 -0.81 -8.84 12.83
C MET A 31 -1.80 -9.91 13.31
N SER A 32 -2.97 -9.47 13.74
CA SER A 32 -4.08 -10.36 14.04
C SER A 32 -4.56 -11.11 12.79
N ILE A 33 -5.12 -12.33 12.99
CA ILE A 33 -5.83 -13.05 11.92
C ILE A 33 -7.04 -12.26 11.38
N ARG A 34 -7.57 -11.33 12.18
CA ARG A 34 -8.69 -10.45 11.83
C ARG A 34 -8.24 -9.15 11.16
N SER A 35 -6.95 -8.95 10.94
CA SER A 35 -6.46 -7.75 10.24
C SER A 35 -7.08 -7.67 8.85
N PRO A 36 -7.48 -6.48 8.39
CA PRO A 36 -8.05 -6.29 7.06
C PRO A 36 -7.17 -6.90 5.97
N ARG A 37 -7.79 -7.51 4.96
CA ARG A 37 -7.06 -8.14 3.88
C ARG A 37 -6.17 -7.14 3.13
N PHE A 38 -6.70 -5.96 2.86
CA PHE A 38 -5.94 -4.87 2.24
C PHE A 38 -4.62 -4.60 2.97
N ASN A 39 -4.66 -4.49 4.31
CA ASN A 39 -3.45 -4.29 5.11
C ASN A 39 -2.46 -5.46 4.96
N GLN A 40 -2.97 -6.71 4.91
CA GLN A 40 -2.09 -7.86 4.73
C GLN A 40 -1.38 -7.85 3.37
N VAL A 41 -2.08 -7.43 2.31
CA VAL A 41 -1.49 -7.27 0.96
C VAL A 41 -0.43 -6.18 0.96
N LEU A 42 -0.75 -5.02 1.50
CA LEU A 42 0.14 -3.87 1.62
C LEU A 42 1.42 -4.22 2.40
N PHE A 43 1.28 -4.87 3.57
CA PHE A 43 2.41 -5.32 4.38
C PHE A 43 3.23 -6.41 3.68
N GLY A 44 2.66 -7.14 2.73
CA GLY A 44 3.40 -8.10 1.92
C GLY A 44 4.48 -7.44 1.05
N ALA A 45 4.18 -6.32 0.41
CA ALA A 45 5.18 -5.57 -0.35
C ALA A 45 6.25 -4.95 0.57
N LEU A 46 5.85 -4.50 1.77
CA LEU A 46 6.80 -3.99 2.77
C LEU A 46 7.73 -5.11 3.28
N ALA A 47 7.23 -6.32 3.50
CA ALA A 47 8.05 -7.48 3.87
C ALA A 47 9.10 -7.80 2.79
N ASP A 48 8.70 -7.82 1.52
CA ASP A 48 9.63 -8.05 0.41
C ASP A 48 10.66 -6.91 0.27
N LEU A 49 10.24 -5.64 0.47
CA LEU A 49 11.16 -4.50 0.52
C LEU A 49 12.20 -4.69 1.63
N PHE A 50 11.79 -5.05 2.84
CA PHE A 50 12.70 -5.29 3.96
C PHE A 50 13.65 -6.47 3.69
N ALA A 51 13.12 -7.56 3.17
CA ALA A 51 13.94 -8.73 2.84
C ALA A 51 15.03 -8.43 1.79
N ARG A 52 14.73 -7.58 0.80
CA ARG A 52 15.68 -7.19 -0.26
C ARG A 52 16.68 -6.15 0.18
N SER A 53 16.28 -5.19 0.99
CA SER A 53 17.13 -4.06 1.38
C SER A 53 17.94 -4.31 2.66
N GLY A 54 17.59 -5.32 3.45
CA GLY A 54 18.14 -5.52 4.79
C GLY A 54 17.57 -4.55 5.85
N LEU A 55 16.64 -3.69 5.47
CA LEU A 55 15.91 -2.84 6.40
C LEU A 55 14.94 -3.67 7.26
N ASN A 56 14.53 -3.11 8.35
CA ASN A 56 13.47 -3.65 9.22
C ASN A 56 12.79 -2.48 9.95
N LYS A 57 11.71 -2.78 10.70
CA LYS A 57 10.94 -1.76 11.42
C LYS A 57 11.78 -0.92 12.40
N ASP A 58 12.83 -1.49 13.00
CA ASP A 58 13.65 -0.81 14.02
C ASP A 58 14.72 0.09 13.37
N SER A 59 15.17 -0.26 12.15
CA SER A 59 16.14 0.52 11.36
C SER A 59 15.50 1.51 10.38
N PHE A 60 14.16 1.51 10.26
CA PHE A 60 13.44 2.42 9.38
C PHE A 60 13.50 3.86 9.91
N ASP A 61 13.71 4.83 9.01
CA ASP A 61 13.78 6.24 9.42
C ASP A 61 12.39 6.76 9.80
N LYS A 62 12.24 7.14 11.06
CA LYS A 62 10.97 7.65 11.60
C LYS A 62 10.59 9.02 11.07
N SER A 63 11.53 9.78 10.52
CA SER A 63 11.27 11.06 9.85
C SER A 63 10.82 10.92 8.40
N ALA A 64 10.80 9.68 7.88
CA ALA A 64 10.30 9.39 6.53
C ALA A 64 8.85 9.82 6.36
N GLY A 65 8.47 10.21 5.13
CA GLY A 65 7.09 10.37 4.73
C GLY A 65 6.46 9.03 4.32
N LEU A 66 5.13 9.01 4.18
CA LEU A 66 4.36 7.86 3.70
C LEU A 66 3.30 8.30 2.70
N ILE A 67 3.18 7.57 1.60
CA ILE A 67 2.04 7.63 0.68
C ILE A 67 1.51 6.21 0.48
N VAL A 68 0.21 6.02 0.70
CA VAL A 68 -0.50 4.79 0.32
C VAL A 68 -1.42 5.14 -0.84
N GLY A 69 -1.14 4.57 -2.01
CA GLY A 69 -1.93 4.71 -3.22
C GLY A 69 -2.76 3.46 -3.50
N SER A 70 -4.02 3.64 -3.88
CA SER A 70 -4.92 2.54 -4.27
C SER A 70 -6.04 3.06 -5.16
N ARG A 71 -6.54 2.20 -6.04
CA ARG A 71 -7.69 2.54 -6.86
C ARG A 71 -9.00 2.43 -6.11
N LEU A 72 -9.17 1.39 -5.31
CA LEU A 72 -10.39 1.11 -4.56
C LEU A 72 -10.23 1.20 -3.03
N GLY A 73 -8.98 1.15 -2.54
CA GLY A 73 -8.68 1.13 -1.11
C GLY A 73 -9.17 -0.15 -0.42
N PRO A 74 -9.50 -0.08 0.87
CA PRO A 74 -9.91 -1.23 1.68
C PRO A 74 -11.38 -1.61 1.39
N VAL A 75 -11.70 -1.89 0.12
CA VAL A 75 -13.08 -2.10 -0.37
C VAL A 75 -13.79 -3.28 0.30
N GLY A 76 -13.06 -4.29 0.72
CA GLY A 76 -13.61 -5.41 1.50
C GLY A 76 -14.14 -4.95 2.86
N MET A 77 -13.45 -4.03 3.52
CA MET A 77 -13.91 -3.44 4.79
C MET A 77 -15.06 -2.46 4.58
N VAL A 78 -15.04 -1.69 3.48
CA VAL A 78 -16.18 -0.83 3.09
C VAL A 78 -17.44 -1.66 2.91
N SER A 79 -17.36 -2.78 2.15
CA SER A 79 -18.48 -3.69 1.94
C SER A 79 -18.97 -4.33 3.25
N ALA A 80 -18.03 -4.75 4.10
CA ALA A 80 -18.38 -5.33 5.41
C ALA A 80 -19.14 -4.32 6.28
N PHE A 81 -18.66 -3.08 6.33
CA PHE A 81 -19.34 -2.01 7.09
C PHE A 81 -20.72 -1.66 6.52
N GLN A 82 -20.86 -1.58 5.20
CA GLN A 82 -22.16 -1.36 4.56
C GLN A 82 -23.15 -2.47 4.88
N ASN A 83 -22.71 -3.73 4.85
CA ASN A 83 -23.56 -4.87 5.22
C ASN A 83 -23.97 -4.80 6.70
N GLU A 84 -23.07 -4.43 7.60
CA GLU A 84 -23.41 -4.24 9.02
C GLU A 84 -24.51 -3.18 9.20
N ILE A 85 -24.43 -2.04 8.49
CA ILE A 85 -25.47 -1.00 8.56
C ILE A 85 -26.82 -1.49 8.04
N LEU A 86 -26.83 -2.36 7.03
CA LEU A 86 -28.05 -2.88 6.43
C LEU A 86 -28.68 -4.01 7.25
N ASP A 87 -27.86 -4.84 7.88
CA ASP A 87 -28.29 -6.10 8.52
C ASP A 87 -28.50 -5.98 10.03
N TYR A 88 -27.93 -4.96 10.69
CA TYR A 88 -27.95 -4.81 12.15
C TYR A 88 -28.51 -3.46 12.61
N PRO A 89 -29.12 -3.37 13.80
CA PRO A 89 -29.43 -2.11 14.47
C PRO A 89 -28.17 -1.27 14.73
N GLU A 90 -28.33 0.06 14.84
CA GLU A 90 -27.22 1.00 15.02
C GLU A 90 -26.29 0.65 16.20
N ASP A 91 -26.85 0.16 17.30
CA ASP A 91 -26.11 -0.22 18.51
C ASP A 91 -25.31 -1.52 18.38
N GLN A 92 -25.48 -2.26 17.28
CA GLN A 92 -24.77 -3.50 16.99
C GLN A 92 -23.72 -3.34 15.89
N VAL A 93 -23.65 -2.19 15.21
CA VAL A 93 -22.61 -1.89 14.21
C VAL A 93 -21.27 -1.72 14.91
N MET A 94 -20.26 -2.46 14.43
CA MET A 94 -18.95 -2.46 15.07
C MET A 94 -18.10 -1.25 14.69
N ALA A 95 -17.73 -0.43 15.68
CA ALA A 95 -16.83 0.70 15.47
C ALA A 95 -15.50 0.31 14.80
N GLY A 96 -15.02 -0.91 15.04
CA GLY A 96 -13.80 -1.44 14.42
C GLY A 96 -13.94 -1.66 12.91
N THR A 97 -15.10 -2.09 12.42
CA THR A 97 -15.35 -2.25 10.98
C THR A 97 -15.37 -0.89 10.30
N PHE A 98 -16.07 0.10 10.89
CA PHE A 98 -16.00 1.48 10.42
C PHE A 98 -14.58 2.03 10.38
N ALA A 99 -13.83 1.93 11.49
CA ALA A 99 -12.48 2.47 11.57
C ALA A 99 -11.51 1.88 10.52
N ASN A 100 -11.74 0.64 10.08
CA ASN A 100 -10.94 -0.02 9.05
C ASN A 100 -11.50 0.16 7.62
N SER A 101 -12.69 0.74 7.45
CA SER A 101 -13.29 0.99 6.14
C SER A 101 -12.86 2.32 5.53
N VAL A 102 -12.34 3.25 6.33
CA VAL A 102 -11.92 4.55 5.83
C VAL A 102 -10.59 4.45 5.07
N HIS A 103 -10.45 5.24 4.01
CA HIS A 103 -9.35 5.13 3.06
C HIS A 103 -7.96 5.40 3.65
N ASN A 104 -7.86 6.14 4.73
CA ASN A 104 -6.61 6.42 5.42
C ASN A 104 -6.24 5.39 6.51
N ALA A 105 -7.12 4.43 6.82
CA ALA A 105 -6.83 3.40 7.82
C ALA A 105 -5.57 2.56 7.48
N PRO A 106 -5.34 2.13 6.22
CA PRO A 106 -4.11 1.43 5.85
C PRO A 106 -2.84 2.26 6.06
N ALA A 107 -2.87 3.56 5.72
CA ALA A 107 -1.73 4.44 5.99
C ALA A 107 -1.48 4.59 7.49
N GLY A 108 -2.55 4.73 8.29
CA GLY A 108 -2.46 4.72 9.75
C GLY A 108 -1.83 3.45 10.30
N ALA A 109 -2.16 2.27 9.75
CA ALA A 109 -1.55 1.00 10.17
C ALA A 109 -0.03 0.97 9.91
N VAL A 110 0.43 1.49 8.77
CA VAL A 110 1.87 1.59 8.44
C VAL A 110 2.58 2.60 9.34
N THR A 111 2.00 3.79 9.54
CA THR A 111 2.61 4.82 10.41
C THR A 111 2.80 4.33 11.84
N VAL A 112 1.82 3.63 12.38
CA VAL A 112 1.92 3.03 13.72
C VAL A 112 3.00 1.94 13.78
N LEU A 113 3.04 1.05 12.77
CA LEU A 113 4.00 -0.05 12.76
C LEU A 113 5.45 0.44 12.68
N LEU A 114 5.73 1.44 11.83
CA LEU A 114 7.06 1.96 11.56
C LEU A 114 7.44 3.18 12.41
N ASP A 115 6.53 3.64 13.30
CA ASP A 115 6.67 4.89 14.08
C ASP A 115 6.99 6.09 13.16
N ILE A 116 6.36 6.15 11.97
CA ILE A 116 6.54 7.25 11.01
C ILE A 116 5.96 8.53 11.59
N ARG A 117 6.76 9.60 11.58
CA ARG A 117 6.42 10.94 12.12
C ARG A 117 6.43 12.02 11.05
N GLY A 118 6.87 11.70 9.86
CA GLY A 118 6.79 12.57 8.69
C GLY A 118 5.37 12.66 8.11
N PRO A 119 5.20 13.39 6.99
CA PRO A 119 3.90 13.54 6.34
C PRO A 119 3.38 12.19 5.85
N ALA A 120 2.06 11.93 6.08
CA ALA A 120 1.43 10.68 5.66
C ALA A 120 0.15 10.98 4.86
N PHE A 121 0.03 10.36 3.69
CA PHE A 121 -1.08 10.58 2.77
C PHE A 121 -1.69 9.27 2.30
N SER A 122 -3.00 9.31 2.00
CA SER A 122 -3.70 8.28 1.24
C SER A 122 -4.21 8.90 -0.05
N VAL A 123 -3.82 8.33 -1.17
CA VAL A 123 -4.21 8.79 -2.52
C VAL A 123 -5.09 7.73 -3.15
N MET A 124 -6.28 8.15 -3.59
CA MET A 124 -7.22 7.25 -4.25
C MET A 124 -7.68 7.84 -5.58
N GLY A 125 -7.84 6.98 -6.54
CA GLY A 125 -8.29 7.34 -7.88
C GLY A 125 -8.04 6.22 -8.86
N PHE A 126 -8.64 6.30 -10.06
CA PHE A 126 -8.52 5.24 -11.05
C PHE A 126 -7.29 5.45 -11.96
N GLU A 127 -7.36 6.38 -12.89
CA GLU A 127 -6.35 6.49 -13.95
C GLU A 127 -5.06 7.18 -13.49
N ASP A 128 -5.18 8.26 -12.73
CA ASP A 128 -4.06 9.16 -12.36
C ASP A 128 -3.48 8.88 -10.98
N MET A 129 -4.03 7.93 -10.22
CA MET A 129 -3.63 7.70 -8.82
C MET A 129 -2.13 7.45 -8.68
N LEU A 130 -1.56 6.67 -9.57
CA LEU A 130 -0.13 6.35 -9.56
C LEU A 130 0.71 7.59 -9.83
N GLU A 131 0.38 8.35 -10.87
CA GLU A 131 1.08 9.59 -11.23
C GLU A 131 0.96 10.64 -10.13
N GLN A 132 -0.24 10.86 -9.59
CA GLN A 132 -0.48 11.80 -8.50
C GLN A 132 0.27 11.42 -7.23
N SER A 133 0.31 10.13 -6.87
CA SER A 133 1.08 9.66 -5.73
C SER A 133 2.58 9.91 -5.89
N LEU A 134 3.13 9.63 -7.07
CA LEU A 134 4.55 9.85 -7.35
C LEU A 134 4.88 11.35 -7.41
N LYS A 135 3.99 12.16 -7.98
CA LYS A 135 4.16 13.63 -7.98
C LYS A 135 4.12 14.20 -6.57
N LEU A 136 3.23 13.69 -5.71
CA LEU A 136 3.18 14.08 -4.30
C LEU A 136 4.45 13.69 -3.56
N ALA A 137 5.01 12.51 -3.85
CA ALA A 137 6.30 12.09 -3.29
C ALA A 137 7.44 13.05 -3.72
N GLU A 138 7.53 13.35 -5.01
CA GLU A 138 8.53 14.29 -5.54
C GLU A 138 8.43 15.66 -4.87
N LEU A 139 7.23 16.23 -4.77
CA LEU A 139 7.01 17.53 -4.12
C LEU A 139 7.45 17.55 -2.65
N ASN A 140 7.18 16.47 -1.90
CA ASN A 140 7.61 16.39 -0.50
C ASN A 140 9.14 16.30 -0.37
N LEU A 141 9.80 15.51 -1.21
CA LEU A 141 11.26 15.40 -1.24
C LEU A 141 11.91 16.71 -1.66
N GLU A 142 11.41 17.38 -2.71
CA GLU A 142 11.90 18.68 -3.18
C GLU A 142 11.71 19.82 -2.16
N ALA A 143 10.60 19.80 -1.45
CA ALA A 143 10.32 20.75 -0.36
C ALA A 143 11.12 20.45 0.92
N GLY A 144 11.80 19.30 1.00
CA GLY A 144 12.55 18.88 2.19
C GLY A 144 11.67 18.60 3.40
N THR A 145 10.39 18.26 3.21
CA THR A 145 9.46 17.93 4.30
C THR A 145 9.79 16.59 4.96
N CYS A 146 10.48 15.71 4.24
CA CYS A 146 11.03 14.47 4.76
C CYS A 146 12.30 14.10 3.97
N PRO A 147 13.26 13.37 4.57
CA PRO A 147 14.51 12.95 3.90
C PRO A 147 14.29 11.83 2.88
N GLU A 148 13.30 11.00 3.15
CA GLU A 148 12.87 9.91 2.28
C GLU A 148 11.37 9.68 2.44
N ILE A 149 10.74 9.04 1.46
CA ILE A 149 9.30 8.78 1.46
C ILE A 149 9.01 7.34 1.02
N LEU A 150 8.25 6.63 1.85
CA LEU A 150 7.74 5.30 1.53
C LEU A 150 6.46 5.45 0.72
N VAL A 151 6.47 4.98 -0.52
CA VAL A 151 5.29 4.93 -1.38
C VAL A 151 4.86 3.48 -1.51
N ILE A 152 3.62 3.17 -1.13
CA ILE A 152 3.06 1.83 -1.25
C ILE A 152 1.80 1.89 -2.10
N PHE A 153 1.77 1.13 -3.18
CA PHE A 153 0.58 0.88 -3.98
C PHE A 153 0.02 -0.49 -3.62
N ALA A 154 -1.29 -0.60 -3.41
CA ALA A 154 -1.91 -1.88 -3.07
C ALA A 154 -3.34 -1.99 -3.61
N GLU A 155 -3.69 -3.20 -4.07
CA GLU A 155 -5.06 -3.58 -4.41
C GLU A 155 -5.39 -4.94 -3.79
N GLU A 156 -6.56 -5.05 -3.15
CA GLU A 156 -7.09 -6.32 -2.66
C GLU A 156 -8.11 -6.90 -3.64
N SER A 157 -8.19 -8.22 -3.72
CA SER A 157 -9.26 -8.89 -4.44
C SER A 157 -10.55 -8.87 -3.63
N SER A 158 -11.63 -8.36 -4.21
CA SER A 158 -12.95 -8.27 -3.59
C SER A 158 -14.06 -8.47 -4.64
N ILE A 159 -15.27 -8.77 -4.18
CA ILE A 159 -16.45 -8.90 -5.06
C ILE A 159 -16.69 -7.59 -5.85
N ILE A 160 -16.50 -6.43 -5.21
CA ILE A 160 -16.65 -5.14 -5.88
C ILE A 160 -15.51 -4.93 -6.89
N GLY A 161 -14.28 -5.27 -6.53
CA GLY A 161 -13.13 -5.24 -7.45
C GLY A 161 -13.38 -6.10 -8.68
N ASP A 162 -13.95 -7.29 -8.51
CA ASP A 162 -14.28 -8.19 -9.63
C ASP A 162 -15.39 -7.61 -10.53
N ALA A 163 -16.40 -6.94 -9.98
CA ALA A 163 -17.42 -6.25 -10.75
C ALA A 163 -16.89 -5.01 -11.52
N VAL A 164 -15.92 -4.31 -10.95
CA VAL A 164 -15.30 -3.11 -11.56
C VAL A 164 -14.32 -3.50 -12.68
N LYS A 165 -13.75 -4.70 -12.68
CA LYS A 165 -12.84 -5.20 -13.73
C LYS A 165 -13.44 -5.12 -15.14
N GLU A 166 -14.75 -5.31 -15.29
CA GLU A 166 -15.44 -5.24 -16.57
C GLU A 166 -15.48 -3.82 -17.14
N VAL A 167 -15.35 -2.81 -16.29
CA VAL A 167 -15.47 -1.39 -16.65
C VAL A 167 -14.11 -0.70 -16.70
N TYR A 168 -13.21 -1.06 -15.78
CA TYR A 168 -11.90 -0.42 -15.59
C TYR A 168 -10.80 -1.50 -15.57
N ALA A 169 -10.34 -1.97 -16.70
CA ALA A 169 -9.17 -2.84 -16.80
C ALA A 169 -7.88 -2.07 -16.38
N PRO A 170 -6.89 -2.67 -15.75
CA PRO A 170 -6.73 -4.06 -15.31
C PRO A 170 -6.55 -4.20 -13.80
N PHE A 171 -7.56 -4.65 -13.07
CA PHE A 171 -7.41 -5.13 -11.69
C PHE A 171 -7.22 -6.65 -11.67
N ASP A 172 -6.30 -7.16 -12.45
CA ASP A 172 -6.23 -8.60 -12.68
C ASP A 172 -5.83 -9.41 -11.46
N LYS A 173 -5.12 -8.79 -10.51
CA LYS A 173 -4.59 -9.54 -9.36
C LYS A 173 -4.52 -8.69 -8.11
N GLU A 174 -4.75 -9.33 -6.97
CA GLU A 174 -4.35 -8.80 -5.68
C GLU A 174 -2.83 -8.62 -5.66
N SER A 175 -2.38 -7.39 -5.47
CA SER A 175 -0.96 -7.06 -5.54
C SER A 175 -0.62 -5.81 -4.77
N ALA A 176 0.65 -5.68 -4.39
CA ALA A 176 1.19 -4.44 -3.85
C ALA A 176 2.65 -4.26 -4.27
N ALA A 177 3.05 -2.99 -4.40
CA ALA A 177 4.44 -2.57 -4.61
C ALA A 177 4.81 -1.48 -3.61
N ALA A 178 5.98 -1.58 -3.00
CA ALA A 178 6.51 -0.62 -2.05
C ALA A 178 7.85 -0.07 -2.56
N PHE A 179 8.02 1.24 -2.45
CA PHE A 179 9.25 1.95 -2.86
C PHE A 179 9.67 2.93 -1.78
N LEU A 180 10.93 2.85 -1.35
CA LEU A 180 11.54 3.87 -0.51
C LEU A 180 12.29 4.83 -1.41
N LEU A 181 11.77 6.04 -1.56
CA LEU A 181 12.27 7.06 -2.46
C LEU A 181 13.02 8.16 -1.70
N THR A 182 14.01 8.75 -2.34
CA THR A 182 14.83 9.83 -1.77
C THR A 182 15.24 10.84 -2.86
N ALA A 183 15.69 12.03 -2.47
CA ALA A 183 16.32 13.01 -3.35
C ALA A 183 17.84 12.78 -3.50
N ASP A 184 18.43 11.79 -2.80
CA ASP A 184 19.88 11.53 -2.81
C ASP A 184 20.32 10.81 -4.10
N PRO A 185 21.14 11.44 -4.96
CA PRO A 185 21.57 10.89 -6.24
C PRO A 185 22.58 9.73 -6.14
N GLN A 186 23.02 9.35 -4.94
CA GLN A 186 23.83 8.13 -4.77
C GLN A 186 23.06 6.84 -5.09
N TYR A 187 21.71 6.90 -5.05
CA TYR A 187 20.83 5.78 -5.41
C TYR A 187 20.44 5.80 -6.89
N PRO A 188 19.95 4.67 -7.44
CA PRO A 188 19.44 4.63 -8.81
C PRO A 188 18.27 5.58 -9.04
N GLU A 189 18.25 6.26 -10.18
CA GLU A 189 17.12 7.08 -10.60
C GLU A 189 15.83 6.26 -10.68
N PHE A 190 14.75 6.78 -10.10
CA PHE A 190 13.44 6.15 -10.11
C PHE A 190 12.73 6.38 -11.45
N ARG A 191 12.40 5.28 -12.14
CA ARG A 191 11.86 5.29 -13.49
C ARG A 191 10.34 5.16 -13.45
N THR A 192 9.67 6.03 -14.18
CA THR A 192 8.19 6.06 -14.29
C THR A 192 7.68 5.96 -15.72
N GLU A 193 8.58 5.95 -16.72
CA GLU A 193 8.20 5.91 -18.12
C GLU A 193 7.72 4.51 -18.55
N GLY A 194 6.63 4.46 -19.30
CA GLY A 194 6.07 3.22 -19.83
C GLY A 194 5.44 2.29 -18.78
N ILE A 195 5.09 2.82 -17.62
CA ILE A 195 4.51 2.05 -16.51
C ILE A 195 2.99 1.93 -16.68
N SER A 196 2.50 0.70 -16.73
CA SER A 196 1.07 0.39 -16.84
C SER A 196 0.46 -0.19 -15.55
N ASP A 197 1.29 -0.79 -14.70
CA ASP A 197 0.88 -1.50 -13.49
C ASP A 197 1.99 -1.55 -12.43
N TYR A 198 1.68 -2.06 -11.25
CA TYR A 198 2.63 -2.12 -10.13
C TYR A 198 3.80 -3.08 -10.37
N HIS A 199 3.59 -4.16 -11.13
CA HIS A 199 4.66 -5.10 -11.49
C HIS A 199 5.67 -4.44 -12.44
N THR A 200 5.19 -3.74 -13.44
CA THR A 200 6.03 -3.01 -14.40
C THR A 200 6.83 -1.91 -13.70
N LEU A 201 6.17 -1.15 -12.79
CA LEU A 201 6.83 -0.15 -11.98
C LEU A 201 7.94 -0.77 -11.10
N PHE A 202 7.65 -1.90 -10.45
CA PHE A 202 8.62 -2.61 -9.64
C PHE A 202 9.80 -3.10 -10.47
N THR A 203 9.55 -3.79 -11.58
CA THR A 203 10.63 -4.37 -12.42
C THR A 203 11.53 -3.31 -13.08
N ALA A 204 10.99 -2.13 -13.38
CA ALA A 204 11.77 -1.00 -13.88
C ALA A 204 12.74 -0.40 -12.83
N ASN A 205 12.47 -0.61 -11.53
CA ASN A 205 13.19 0.04 -10.42
C ASN A 205 13.94 -0.93 -9.50
N ILE A 206 13.93 -2.24 -9.76
CA ILE A 206 14.80 -3.19 -9.08
C ILE A 206 16.15 -3.31 -9.81
N ARG A 207 17.21 -3.36 -9.06
CA ARG A 207 18.56 -3.69 -9.53
C ARG A 207 19.19 -4.75 -8.63
#